data_4e98f3cd182db2b04baa9d1764e60906
#
_entry.id   4e98f3cd182db2b04baa9d1764e60906
#
_cell.length_a   1.000
_cell.length_b   1.000
_cell.length_c   1.000
_cell.angle_alpha   90.00
_cell.angle_beta   90.00
_cell.angle_gamma   90.00
#
_symmetry.space_group_name_H-M   'P 1'
#
loop_
_entity.id
_entity.type
_entity.pdbx_description
1 polymer ?
#
loop_
_entity_poly.entity_id
_entity_poly.type
_entity_poly.pdbx_seq_one_letter_code
_entity_poly.pdbx_strand_id
1 'polypeptide(L)'
;MGQNTLVFNLDTSLRMMGDVAEFYVNNNIRNHYFVSISGYHIAEAGANPITQAALTLANGLTYVELFKARGLNPDKFLRNFSWFFSNGMDPEYVVIGRVARRIWSIAMREMYNVGERGQKLKYHIQSSGRSLHAQEYTWNDYRTTLQALYALADNANSLHTNSRDEAFGTPTEETVRDAVAIQLILSKEYGLLQNENPLQGSHITTWLTENVEGQILKIFEEMNRRGGVLGSLEVNYQRNRIQDESMIYEHRKHTGDIPITVSYTHLTLPTSQLV
;
A
#
# COMPACT_ATOMS: atom_id res chain seq x y z
N MET A 1 -11.19 -2.30 9.85
CA MET A 1 -10.29 -3.43 9.68
C MET A 1 -10.93 -4.40 8.70
N GLY A 2 -10.24 -4.66 7.58
CA GLY A 2 -10.76 -5.50 6.51
C GLY A 2 -10.67 -7.01 6.74
N GLN A 3 -10.04 -7.45 7.82
CA GLN A 3 -9.84 -8.87 8.12
C GLN A 3 -10.42 -9.25 9.48
N ASN A 4 -11.07 -10.43 9.53
CA ASN A 4 -11.66 -11.00 10.74
C ASN A 4 -10.63 -11.72 11.65
N THR A 5 -9.36 -11.32 11.60
CA THR A 5 -8.25 -11.99 12.31
C THR A 5 -7.80 -11.26 13.58
N LEU A 6 -8.69 -10.52 14.23
CA LEU A 6 -8.38 -9.93 15.53
C LEU A 6 -8.44 -11.01 16.61
N VAL A 7 -7.27 -11.39 17.13
CA VAL A 7 -7.14 -12.27 18.29
C VAL A 7 -7.58 -11.54 19.56
N PHE A 8 -7.31 -10.24 19.64
CA PHE A 8 -7.70 -9.38 20.76
C PHE A 8 -8.56 -8.21 20.28
N ASN A 9 -9.38 -7.65 21.16
CA ASN A 9 -10.11 -6.43 20.89
C ASN A 9 -9.15 -5.25 20.65
N LEU A 10 -9.68 -4.16 20.09
CA LEU A 10 -8.89 -2.99 19.71
C LEU A 10 -8.13 -2.38 20.90
N ASP A 11 -8.81 -2.19 22.04
CA ASP A 11 -8.21 -1.56 23.23
C ASP A 11 -7.05 -2.38 23.79
N THR A 12 -7.23 -3.70 23.88
CA THR A 12 -6.17 -4.62 24.31
C THR A 12 -5.00 -4.59 23.33
N SER A 13 -5.28 -4.61 22.02
CA SER A 13 -4.24 -4.56 20.99
C SER A 13 -3.43 -3.27 21.06
N LEU A 14 -4.07 -2.11 21.22
CA LEU A 14 -3.40 -0.82 21.36
C LEU A 14 -2.58 -0.74 22.65
N ARG A 15 -3.09 -1.28 23.76
CA ARG A 15 -2.34 -1.37 25.02
C ARG A 15 -1.07 -2.20 24.83
N MET A 16 -1.20 -3.40 24.28
CA MET A 16 -0.05 -4.29 24.01
C MET A 16 0.98 -3.64 23.11
N MET A 17 0.54 -2.96 22.05
CA MET A 17 1.46 -2.23 21.15
C MET A 17 2.20 -1.12 21.89
N GLY A 18 1.53 -0.41 22.79
CA GLY A 18 2.16 0.59 23.64
C GLY A 18 3.21 -0.01 24.59
N ASP A 19 2.87 -1.14 25.26
CA ASP A 19 3.79 -1.83 26.18
C ASP A 19 5.05 -2.33 25.43
N VAL A 20 4.86 -2.88 24.23
CA VAL A 20 5.98 -3.27 23.35
C VAL A 20 6.85 -2.06 22.98
N ALA A 21 6.23 -0.94 22.59
CA ALA A 21 6.97 0.27 22.23
C ALA A 21 7.81 0.79 23.41
N GLU A 22 7.24 0.83 24.63
CA GLU A 22 7.96 1.20 25.85
C GLU A 22 9.16 0.29 26.11
N PHE A 23 8.95 -1.03 26.00
CA PHE A 23 10.02 -2.00 26.18
C PHE A 23 11.18 -1.77 25.20
N TYR A 24 10.87 -1.56 23.92
CA TYR A 24 11.88 -1.34 22.88
C TYR A 24 12.64 -0.03 23.08
N VAL A 25 11.95 1.05 23.42
CA VAL A 25 12.57 2.34 23.66
C VAL A 25 13.45 2.31 24.91
N ASN A 26 12.95 1.76 26.02
CA ASN A 26 13.65 1.71 27.30
C ASN A 26 14.89 0.79 27.26
N ASN A 27 14.84 -0.29 26.48
CA ASN A 27 15.97 -1.19 26.29
C ASN A 27 16.87 -0.85 25.08
N ASN A 28 16.61 0.31 24.43
CA ASN A 28 17.37 0.79 23.28
C ASN A 28 17.54 -0.24 22.15
N ILE A 29 16.49 -1.00 21.87
CA ILE A 29 16.45 -2.00 20.79
C ILE A 29 16.33 -1.26 19.45
N ARG A 30 17.34 -1.39 18.57
CA ARG A 30 17.49 -0.55 17.39
C ARG A 30 17.11 -1.23 16.07
N ASN A 31 17.36 -2.51 15.95
CA ASN A 31 17.33 -3.22 14.67
C ASN A 31 16.15 -4.20 14.60
N HIS A 32 14.98 -3.74 15.03
CA HIS A 32 13.75 -4.53 14.99
C HIS A 32 12.56 -3.64 14.64
N TYR A 33 11.77 -4.07 13.67
CA TYR A 33 10.49 -3.45 13.35
C TYR A 33 9.41 -4.08 14.23
N PHE A 34 8.86 -3.33 15.17
CA PHE A 34 7.79 -3.81 16.04
C PHE A 34 6.40 -3.32 15.63
N VAL A 35 6.34 -2.34 14.73
CA VAL A 35 5.10 -1.85 14.14
C VAL A 35 5.13 -2.03 12.64
N SER A 36 4.21 -2.81 12.10
CA SER A 36 3.94 -2.90 10.67
C SER A 36 2.67 -2.13 10.35
N ILE A 37 2.81 -1.04 9.60
CA ILE A 37 1.70 -0.19 9.18
C ILE A 37 1.36 -0.59 7.75
N SER A 38 0.38 -1.49 7.63
CA SER A 38 0.06 -2.14 6.36
C SER A 38 -1.22 -1.60 5.73
N GLY A 39 -1.08 -1.09 4.51
CA GLY A 39 -2.17 -0.78 3.60
C GLY A 39 -2.52 -1.95 2.67
N TYR A 40 -1.64 -2.94 2.55
CA TYR A 40 -1.85 -4.10 1.69
C TYR A 40 -3.20 -4.76 1.93
N HIS A 41 -3.51 -5.09 3.18
CA HIS A 41 -4.78 -5.74 3.55
C HIS A 41 -6.01 -4.87 3.27
N ILE A 42 -5.86 -3.55 3.35
CA ILE A 42 -6.92 -2.58 3.04
C ILE A 42 -7.22 -2.61 1.53
N ALA A 43 -6.18 -2.61 0.71
CA ALA A 43 -6.30 -2.70 -0.75
C ALA A 43 -6.86 -4.06 -1.19
N GLU A 44 -6.36 -5.17 -0.64
CA GLU A 44 -6.84 -6.52 -0.96
C GLU A 44 -8.30 -6.74 -0.50
N ALA A 45 -8.75 -6.03 0.53
CA ALA A 45 -10.16 -6.00 0.95
C ALA A 45 -11.05 -5.18 0.00
N GLY A 46 -10.47 -4.40 -0.92
CA GLY A 46 -11.18 -3.71 -1.98
C GLY A 46 -11.04 -2.19 -2.04
N ALA A 47 -10.24 -1.58 -1.16
CA ALA A 47 -9.98 -0.16 -1.22
C ALA A 47 -9.24 0.24 -2.51
N ASN A 48 -9.57 1.41 -3.04
CA ASN A 48 -8.81 2.03 -4.11
C ASN A 48 -7.44 2.54 -3.60
N PRO A 49 -6.50 2.90 -4.50
CA PRO A 49 -5.15 3.36 -4.12
C PRO A 49 -5.15 4.52 -3.12
N ILE A 50 -6.03 5.49 -3.31
CA ILE A 50 -6.11 6.70 -2.49
C ILE A 50 -6.58 6.36 -1.07
N THR A 51 -7.64 5.57 -0.96
CA THR A 51 -8.16 5.10 0.33
C THR A 51 -7.15 4.21 1.05
N GLN A 52 -6.47 3.32 0.33
CA GLN A 52 -5.36 2.56 0.90
C GLN A 52 -4.32 3.47 1.56
N ALA A 53 -3.82 4.45 0.81
CA ALA A 53 -2.79 5.36 1.31
C ALA A 53 -3.27 6.21 2.49
N ALA A 54 -4.49 6.76 2.39
CA ALA A 54 -5.07 7.59 3.44
C ALA A 54 -5.24 6.82 4.76
N LEU A 55 -5.86 5.65 4.72
CA LEU A 55 -6.09 4.85 5.92
C LEU A 55 -4.77 4.34 6.53
N THR A 56 -3.80 3.98 5.69
CA THR A 56 -2.48 3.55 6.15
C THR A 56 -1.73 4.66 6.87
N LEU A 57 -1.68 5.86 6.27
CA LEU A 57 -1.04 7.02 6.89
C LEU A 57 -1.75 7.45 8.17
N ALA A 58 -3.09 7.45 8.19
CA ALA A 58 -3.86 7.76 9.38
C ALA A 58 -3.58 6.76 10.53
N ASN A 59 -3.45 5.46 10.22
CA ASN A 59 -3.05 4.45 11.20
C ASN A 59 -1.66 4.74 11.77
N GLY A 60 -0.70 5.12 10.91
CA GLY A 60 0.64 5.51 11.34
C GLY A 60 0.64 6.70 12.29
N LEU A 61 -0.11 7.76 11.96
CA LEU A 61 -0.28 8.93 12.82
C LEU A 61 -0.92 8.56 14.16
N THR A 62 -1.89 7.65 14.16
CA THR A 62 -2.53 7.15 15.39
C THR A 62 -1.53 6.43 16.30
N TYR A 63 -0.61 5.63 15.75
CA TYR A 63 0.45 5.01 16.55
C TYR A 63 1.43 6.05 17.10
N VAL A 64 1.75 7.11 16.35
CA VAL A 64 2.59 8.20 16.87
C VAL A 64 1.93 8.86 18.08
N GLU A 65 0.64 9.19 17.98
CA GLU A 65 -0.12 9.77 19.11
C GLU A 65 -0.19 8.81 20.30
N LEU A 66 -0.48 7.55 20.07
CA LEU A 66 -0.52 6.52 21.11
C LEU A 66 0.78 6.44 21.91
N PHE A 67 1.91 6.41 21.21
CA PHE A 67 3.22 6.28 21.87
C PHE A 67 3.68 7.58 22.53
N LYS A 68 3.35 8.72 21.94
CA LYS A 68 3.55 10.03 22.59
C LYS A 68 2.74 10.20 23.87
N ALA A 69 1.48 9.77 23.86
CA ALA A 69 0.63 9.80 25.05
C ALA A 69 1.19 8.98 26.23
N ARG A 70 2.04 7.98 25.92
CA ARG A 70 2.82 7.22 26.92
C ARG A 70 4.15 7.87 27.31
N GLY A 71 4.43 9.08 26.84
CA GLY A 71 5.65 9.82 27.15
C GLY A 71 6.89 9.40 26.35
N LEU A 72 6.72 8.59 25.27
CA LEU A 72 7.83 8.15 24.45
C LEU A 72 8.28 9.24 23.47
N ASN A 73 9.59 9.37 23.29
CA ASN A 73 10.16 10.30 22.32
C ASN A 73 10.03 9.72 20.90
N PRO A 74 9.38 10.43 19.95
CA PRO A 74 9.20 9.99 18.58
C PRO A 74 10.51 9.59 17.86
N ASP A 75 11.58 10.32 18.06
CA ASP A 75 12.90 10.01 17.46
C ASP A 75 13.45 8.63 17.85
N LYS A 76 12.98 8.07 18.97
CA LYS A 76 13.42 6.76 19.44
C LYS A 76 12.62 5.61 18.86
N PHE A 77 11.35 5.79 18.52
CA PHE A 77 10.50 4.70 18.03
C PHE A 77 10.19 4.76 16.53
N LEU A 78 10.13 5.94 15.90
CA LEU A 78 9.74 6.07 14.49
C LEU A 78 10.66 5.31 13.54
N ARG A 79 11.93 5.16 13.86
CA ARG A 79 12.89 4.36 13.07
C ARG A 79 12.51 2.88 12.97
N ASN A 80 11.65 2.41 13.87
CA ASN A 80 11.18 1.02 13.96
C ASN A 80 9.81 0.83 13.29
N PHE A 81 9.27 1.85 12.63
CA PHE A 81 8.07 1.74 11.82
C PHE A 81 8.40 1.12 10.47
N SER A 82 7.63 0.12 10.10
CA SER A 82 7.67 -0.52 8.79
C SER A 82 6.36 -0.26 8.05
N TRP A 83 6.48 0.22 6.81
CA TRP A 83 5.32 0.53 5.99
C TRP A 83 5.17 -0.51 4.88
N PHE A 84 3.93 -0.81 4.55
CA PHE A 84 3.63 -1.83 3.55
C PHE A 84 2.41 -1.43 2.73
N PHE A 85 2.56 -1.36 1.40
CA PHE A 85 1.48 -1.05 0.46
C PHE A 85 1.32 -2.15 -0.58
N SER A 86 0.12 -2.23 -1.16
CA SER A 86 -0.17 -3.01 -2.37
C SER A 86 -0.03 -2.14 -3.60
N ASN A 87 0.42 -2.72 -4.71
CA ASN A 87 0.33 -2.12 -6.05
C ASN A 87 -0.58 -2.95 -6.94
N GLY A 88 -1.65 -2.31 -7.43
CA GLY A 88 -2.53 -2.86 -8.46
C GLY A 88 -2.21 -2.30 -9.85
N MET A 89 -3.25 -2.22 -10.69
CA MET A 89 -3.12 -1.78 -12.08
C MET A 89 -3.50 -0.30 -12.30
N ASP A 90 -4.07 0.37 -11.29
CA ASP A 90 -4.49 1.77 -11.40
C ASP A 90 -3.27 2.70 -11.48
N PRO A 91 -3.32 3.77 -12.29
CA PRO A 91 -2.17 4.66 -12.49
C PRO A 91 -1.74 5.42 -11.23
N GLU A 92 -2.62 5.60 -10.26
CA GLU A 92 -2.32 6.24 -8.98
C GLU A 92 -1.23 5.50 -8.19
N TYR A 93 -1.09 4.20 -8.41
CA TYR A 93 -0.05 3.41 -7.74
C TYR A 93 1.38 3.88 -8.04
N VAL A 94 1.58 4.59 -9.14
CA VAL A 94 2.91 5.12 -9.52
C VAL A 94 3.37 6.28 -8.62
N VAL A 95 2.48 6.85 -7.80
CA VAL A 95 2.79 8.01 -6.92
C VAL A 95 2.45 7.77 -5.44
N ILE A 96 1.94 6.62 -5.07
CA ILE A 96 1.50 6.35 -3.69
C ILE A 96 2.63 6.54 -2.68
N GLY A 97 3.80 6.00 -2.94
CA GLY A 97 4.95 6.15 -2.05
C GLY A 97 5.49 7.58 -2.02
N ARG A 98 5.49 8.26 -3.16
CA ARG A 98 5.88 9.68 -3.26
C ARG A 98 4.99 10.56 -2.39
N VAL A 99 3.67 10.40 -2.51
CA VAL A 99 2.67 11.13 -1.72
C VAL A 99 2.78 10.77 -0.24
N ALA A 100 2.89 9.47 0.06
CA ALA A 100 3.04 9.00 1.44
C ALA A 100 4.28 9.60 2.13
N ARG A 101 5.43 9.61 1.45
CA ARG A 101 6.66 10.23 1.97
C ARG A 101 6.50 11.72 2.22
N ARG A 102 5.84 12.42 1.30
CA ARG A 102 5.62 13.87 1.42
C ARG A 102 4.73 14.20 2.61
N ILE A 103 3.56 13.59 2.71
CA ILE A 103 2.62 13.81 3.82
C ILE A 103 3.29 13.45 5.15
N TRP A 104 3.95 12.29 5.21
CA TRP A 104 4.61 11.83 6.43
C TRP A 104 5.72 12.77 6.89
N SER A 105 6.62 13.16 5.98
CA SER A 105 7.75 14.03 6.34
C SER A 105 7.29 15.40 6.83
N ILE A 106 6.27 15.98 6.20
CA ILE A 106 5.67 17.25 6.63
C ILE A 106 5.02 17.10 8.02
N ALA A 107 4.20 16.07 8.20
CA ALA A 107 3.55 15.82 9.49
C ALA A 107 4.57 15.61 10.61
N MET A 108 5.59 14.80 10.40
CA MET A 108 6.63 14.55 11.41
C MET A 108 7.43 15.80 11.76
N ARG A 109 7.73 16.62 10.77
CA ARG A 109 8.47 17.87 10.99
C ARG A 109 7.61 18.94 11.68
N GLU A 110 6.44 19.25 11.10
CA GLU A 110 5.64 20.40 11.54
C GLU A 110 4.78 20.11 12.79
N MET A 111 4.24 18.91 12.92
CA MET A 111 3.35 18.58 14.04
C MET A 111 4.09 17.99 15.24
N TYR A 112 5.20 17.27 14.99
CA TYR A 112 5.87 16.50 16.04
C TYR A 112 7.30 16.92 16.31
N ASN A 113 7.86 17.85 15.53
CA ASN A 113 9.24 18.35 15.64
C ASN A 113 10.28 17.20 15.69
N VAL A 114 10.11 16.23 14.81
CA VAL A 114 10.93 15.02 14.73
C VAL A 114 12.16 15.27 13.87
N GLY A 115 13.31 14.69 14.23
CA GLY A 115 14.54 14.75 13.45
C GLY A 115 14.43 14.04 12.09
N GLU A 116 15.38 14.31 11.18
CA GLU A 116 15.38 13.84 9.80
C GLU A 116 15.14 12.33 9.63
N ARG A 117 15.65 11.52 10.55
CA ARG A 117 15.51 10.08 10.48
C ARG A 117 14.07 9.62 10.64
N GLY A 118 13.30 10.25 11.54
CA GLY A 118 11.90 9.93 11.78
C GLY A 118 10.97 10.49 10.71
N GLN A 119 11.42 11.48 9.94
CA GLN A 119 10.71 12.03 8.78
C GLN A 119 10.74 11.10 7.56
N LYS A 120 11.64 10.10 7.53
CA LYS A 120 11.79 9.19 6.40
C LYS A 120 10.80 8.05 6.50
N LEU A 121 9.91 7.94 5.50
CA LEU A 121 9.01 6.80 5.34
C LEU A 121 9.66 5.79 4.40
N LYS A 122 9.95 4.59 4.93
CA LYS A 122 10.48 3.45 4.16
C LYS A 122 9.39 2.41 4.03
N TYR A 123 9.12 1.96 2.82
CA TYR A 123 8.02 1.04 2.58
C TYR A 123 8.38 -0.13 1.68
N HIS A 124 7.70 -1.19 1.94
CA HIS A 124 7.65 -2.39 1.12
C HIS A 124 6.43 -2.34 0.21
N ILE A 125 6.55 -2.83 -1.01
CA ILE A 125 5.43 -3.06 -1.93
C ILE A 125 5.29 -4.56 -2.16
N GLN A 126 4.05 -5.04 -2.16
CA GLN A 126 3.67 -6.32 -2.76
C GLN A 126 2.72 -6.05 -3.92
N SER A 127 2.92 -6.75 -5.03
CA SER A 127 1.97 -6.73 -6.15
C SER A 127 0.60 -7.23 -5.67
N SER A 128 -0.49 -6.66 -6.18
CA SER A 128 -1.85 -6.99 -5.74
C SER A 128 -2.27 -8.38 -6.22
N GLY A 129 -2.67 -9.23 -5.27
CA GLY A 129 -3.30 -10.52 -5.57
C GLY A 129 -4.70 -10.36 -6.17
N ARG A 130 -5.43 -9.30 -5.76
CA ARG A 130 -6.77 -9.00 -6.26
C ARG A 130 -6.83 -8.73 -7.77
N SER A 131 -5.75 -8.26 -8.36
CA SER A 131 -5.64 -8.01 -9.80
C SER A 131 -5.35 -9.26 -10.63
N LEU A 132 -5.05 -10.38 -9.99
CA LEU A 132 -4.72 -11.65 -10.64
C LEU A 132 -5.97 -12.50 -10.85
N HIS A 133 -5.97 -13.32 -11.90
CA HIS A 133 -7.09 -14.16 -12.28
C HIS A 133 -6.68 -15.62 -12.39
N ALA A 134 -7.57 -16.53 -11.96
CA ALA A 134 -7.35 -17.97 -12.02
C ALA A 134 -7.47 -18.52 -13.45
N GLN A 135 -8.33 -17.90 -14.28
CA GLN A 135 -8.43 -18.23 -15.70
C GLN A 135 -7.27 -17.58 -16.45
N GLU A 136 -6.70 -18.28 -17.44
CA GLU A 136 -5.54 -17.78 -18.19
C GLU A 136 -4.42 -17.25 -17.29
N TYR A 137 -4.16 -17.97 -16.22
CA TYR A 137 -3.29 -17.53 -15.11
C TYR A 137 -1.86 -17.20 -15.55
N THR A 138 -1.40 -17.72 -16.68
CA THR A 138 -0.09 -17.39 -17.26
C THR A 138 0.07 -15.89 -17.54
N TRP A 139 -1.01 -15.18 -17.80
CA TRP A 139 -0.99 -13.74 -18.04
C TRP A 139 -0.82 -12.92 -16.76
N ASN A 140 -0.92 -13.54 -15.61
CA ASN A 140 -0.65 -12.88 -14.34
C ASN A 140 0.81 -12.41 -14.21
N ASP A 141 1.76 -13.09 -14.85
CA ASP A 141 3.16 -12.67 -14.87
C ASP A 141 3.33 -11.29 -15.54
N TYR A 142 2.55 -11.01 -16.60
CA TYR A 142 2.54 -9.69 -17.24
C TYR A 142 1.94 -8.62 -16.29
N ARG A 143 0.86 -8.94 -15.59
CA ARG A 143 0.24 -8.03 -14.61
C ARG A 143 1.20 -7.73 -13.47
N THR A 144 1.81 -8.75 -12.91
CA THR A 144 2.80 -8.64 -11.84
C THR A 144 4.02 -7.81 -12.30
N THR A 145 4.47 -7.98 -13.54
CA THR A 145 5.58 -7.19 -14.12
C THR A 145 5.24 -5.69 -14.15
N LEU A 146 4.04 -5.33 -14.60
CA LEU A 146 3.61 -3.92 -14.65
C LEU A 146 3.46 -3.32 -13.26
N GLN A 147 2.94 -4.07 -12.31
CA GLN A 147 2.84 -3.63 -10.91
C GLN A 147 4.22 -3.46 -10.26
N ALA A 148 5.15 -4.36 -10.55
CA ALA A 148 6.54 -4.23 -10.12
C ALA A 148 7.23 -3.01 -10.73
N LEU A 149 6.94 -2.71 -11.99
CA LEU A 149 7.44 -1.50 -12.66
C LEU A 149 6.96 -0.23 -11.97
N TYR A 150 5.69 -0.17 -11.55
CA TYR A 150 5.17 0.95 -10.76
C TYR A 150 5.91 1.11 -9.43
N ALA A 151 6.16 0.00 -8.73
CA ALA A 151 6.89 0.02 -7.46
C ALA A 151 8.33 0.57 -7.61
N LEU A 152 9.02 0.19 -8.69
CA LEU A 152 10.35 0.69 -9.01
C LEU A 152 10.32 2.17 -9.39
N ALA A 153 9.36 2.59 -10.20
CA ALA A 153 9.20 3.97 -10.63
C ALA A 153 8.88 4.92 -9.46
N ASP A 154 8.19 4.42 -8.44
CA ASP A 154 7.86 5.15 -7.20
C ASP A 154 8.95 5.01 -6.10
N ASN A 155 10.08 4.38 -6.41
CA ASN A 155 11.20 4.20 -5.47
C ASN A 155 10.83 3.41 -4.20
N ALA A 156 10.10 2.31 -4.30
CA ALA A 156 9.88 1.41 -3.19
C ALA A 156 11.21 0.90 -2.62
N ASN A 157 11.30 0.77 -1.29
CA ASN A 157 12.52 0.31 -0.64
C ASN A 157 12.72 -1.20 -0.78
N SER A 158 11.65 -1.95 -0.92
CA SER A 158 11.66 -3.37 -1.22
C SER A 158 10.39 -3.79 -1.94
N LEU A 159 10.47 -4.89 -2.68
CA LEU A 159 9.40 -5.37 -3.56
C LEU A 159 9.23 -6.87 -3.39
N HIS A 160 7.97 -7.30 -3.31
CA HIS A 160 7.53 -8.67 -3.51
C HIS A 160 6.68 -8.76 -4.76
N THR A 161 6.99 -9.70 -5.63
CA THR A 161 6.21 -10.04 -6.82
C THR A 161 5.47 -11.34 -6.60
N ASN A 162 4.14 -11.32 -6.72
CA ASN A 162 3.33 -12.52 -6.63
C ASN A 162 3.64 -13.47 -7.79
N SER A 163 3.60 -14.76 -7.54
CA SER A 163 3.62 -15.77 -8.58
C SER A 163 2.28 -15.79 -9.33
N ARG A 164 2.30 -16.29 -10.57
CA ARG A 164 1.09 -16.32 -11.42
C ARG A 164 -0.05 -17.17 -10.87
N ASP A 165 0.25 -18.13 -10.03
CA ASP A 165 -0.69 -19.04 -9.37
C ASP A 165 -1.25 -18.52 -8.02
N GLU A 166 -0.84 -17.33 -7.58
CA GLU A 166 -1.36 -16.66 -6.36
C GLU A 166 -2.89 -16.58 -6.34
N ALA A 167 -3.54 -16.47 -7.51
CA ALA A 167 -4.98 -16.34 -7.63
C ALA A 167 -5.78 -17.58 -7.18
N PHE A 168 -5.14 -18.75 -7.07
CA PHE A 168 -5.85 -20.00 -6.80
C PHE A 168 -5.11 -21.00 -5.90
N GLY A 169 -3.83 -20.76 -5.57
CA GLY A 169 -3.09 -21.74 -4.80
C GLY A 169 -1.73 -21.31 -4.28
N THR A 170 -1.03 -22.29 -3.74
CA THR A 170 0.35 -22.13 -3.30
C THR A 170 1.29 -22.22 -4.51
N PRO A 171 2.30 -21.34 -4.62
CA PRO A 171 3.19 -21.33 -5.76
C PRO A 171 4.02 -22.61 -5.91
N THR A 172 4.27 -22.99 -7.14
CA THR A 172 5.21 -24.07 -7.49
C THR A 172 6.64 -23.52 -7.56
N GLU A 173 7.64 -24.40 -7.64
CA GLU A 173 9.03 -23.99 -7.83
C GLU A 173 9.22 -23.17 -9.12
N GLU A 174 8.55 -23.58 -10.22
CA GLU A 174 8.59 -22.87 -11.50
C GLU A 174 8.04 -21.45 -11.35
N THR A 175 6.83 -21.31 -10.80
CA THR A 175 6.16 -20.01 -10.70
C THR A 175 6.85 -19.05 -9.72
N VAL A 176 7.49 -19.57 -8.67
CA VAL A 176 8.37 -18.77 -7.80
C VAL A 176 9.60 -18.26 -8.56
N ARG A 177 10.23 -19.12 -9.39
CA ARG A 177 11.39 -18.70 -10.21
C ARG A 177 10.99 -17.60 -11.18
N ASP A 178 9.84 -17.69 -11.81
CA ASP A 178 9.33 -16.66 -12.73
C ASP A 178 9.05 -15.35 -12.00
N ALA A 179 8.44 -15.40 -10.82
CA ALA A 179 8.20 -14.21 -10.00
C ALA A 179 9.50 -13.52 -9.56
N VAL A 180 10.56 -14.28 -9.24
CA VAL A 180 11.90 -13.73 -8.97
C VAL A 180 12.55 -13.19 -10.24
N ALA A 181 12.37 -13.87 -11.38
CA ALA A 181 12.91 -13.42 -12.66
C ALA A 181 12.37 -12.05 -13.08
N ILE A 182 11.09 -11.75 -12.81
CA ILE A 182 10.50 -10.43 -13.02
C ILE A 182 11.35 -9.34 -12.35
N GLN A 183 11.71 -9.51 -11.08
CA GLN A 183 12.52 -8.54 -10.35
C GLN A 183 13.94 -8.43 -10.93
N LEU A 184 14.54 -9.56 -11.30
CA LEU A 184 15.89 -9.57 -11.88
C LEU A 184 15.94 -8.89 -13.24
N ILE A 185 14.96 -9.15 -14.11
CA ILE A 185 14.84 -8.49 -15.43
C ILE A 185 14.70 -6.98 -15.24
N LEU A 186 13.77 -6.54 -14.40
CA LEU A 186 13.55 -5.12 -14.15
C LEU A 186 14.78 -4.42 -13.52
N SER A 187 15.52 -5.11 -12.66
CA SER A 187 16.65 -4.50 -11.95
C SER A 187 17.98 -4.62 -12.70
N LYS A 188 18.17 -5.65 -13.53
CA LYS A 188 19.45 -5.94 -14.18
C LYS A 188 19.45 -5.66 -15.67
N GLU A 189 18.36 -6.01 -16.37
CA GLU A 189 18.29 -5.86 -17.82
C GLU A 189 17.63 -4.54 -18.24
N TYR A 190 16.52 -4.16 -17.57
CA TYR A 190 15.81 -2.93 -17.86
C TYR A 190 16.53 -1.66 -17.36
N GLY A 191 17.39 -1.77 -16.37
CA GLY A 191 18.25 -0.70 -15.88
C GLY A 191 17.55 0.47 -15.17
N LEU A 192 16.28 0.35 -14.81
CA LEU A 192 15.51 1.42 -14.17
C LEU A 192 16.09 1.83 -12.81
N LEU A 193 16.70 0.90 -12.08
CA LEU A 193 17.31 1.15 -10.76
C LEU A 193 18.60 1.96 -10.82
N GLN A 194 19.13 2.26 -12.00
CA GLN A 194 20.26 3.18 -12.18
C GLN A 194 19.88 4.63 -11.92
N ASN A 195 18.58 4.93 -11.85
CA ASN A 195 18.05 6.26 -11.57
C ASN A 195 17.36 6.29 -10.20
N GLU A 196 17.67 7.28 -9.39
CA GLU A 196 17.04 7.46 -8.08
C GLU A 196 15.58 7.94 -8.17
N ASN A 197 15.23 8.63 -9.25
CA ASN A 197 13.88 9.14 -9.47
C ASN A 197 13.55 9.16 -10.98
N PRO A 198 13.23 8.00 -11.57
CA PRO A 198 13.10 7.88 -13.02
C PRO A 198 11.94 8.68 -13.61
N LEU A 199 10.94 9.04 -12.82
CA LEU A 199 9.77 9.81 -13.25
C LEU A 199 9.86 11.31 -12.88
N GLN A 200 10.99 11.77 -12.38
CA GLN A 200 11.19 13.18 -12.06
C GLN A 200 11.01 14.06 -13.31
N GLY A 201 10.25 15.15 -13.16
CA GLY A 201 9.96 16.07 -14.26
C GLY A 201 8.83 15.65 -15.20
N SER A 202 8.23 14.49 -14.97
CA SER A 202 7.03 14.06 -15.69
C SER A 202 5.80 14.87 -15.25
N HIS A 203 5.13 15.52 -16.20
CA HIS A 203 3.90 16.29 -15.93
C HIS A 203 2.80 15.42 -15.33
N ILE A 204 2.61 14.20 -15.84
CA ILE A 204 1.57 13.29 -15.31
C ILE A 204 1.87 12.86 -13.88
N THR A 205 3.13 12.60 -13.56
CA THR A 205 3.53 12.24 -12.18
C THR A 205 3.29 13.39 -11.22
N THR A 206 3.60 14.62 -11.62
CA THR A 206 3.34 15.82 -10.80
C THR A 206 1.85 16.00 -10.60
N TRP A 207 1.06 15.95 -11.67
CA TRP A 207 -0.38 16.08 -11.62
C TRP A 207 -1.04 15.01 -10.73
N LEU A 208 -0.66 13.74 -10.90
CA LEU A 208 -1.15 12.65 -10.06
C LEU A 208 -0.78 12.86 -8.60
N THR A 209 0.46 13.26 -8.31
CA THR A 209 0.92 13.50 -6.94
C THR A 209 0.07 14.54 -6.23
N GLU A 210 -0.20 15.67 -6.87
CA GLU A 210 -1.02 16.75 -6.30
C GLU A 210 -2.48 16.33 -6.10
N ASN A 211 -3.06 15.64 -7.07
CA ASN A 211 -4.44 15.18 -6.97
C ASN A 211 -4.62 14.09 -5.91
N VAL A 212 -3.75 13.09 -5.87
CA VAL A 212 -3.78 12.00 -4.89
C VAL A 212 -3.57 12.56 -3.49
N GLU A 213 -2.61 13.48 -3.29
CA GLU A 213 -2.40 14.15 -2.00
C GLU A 213 -3.67 14.89 -1.56
N GLY A 214 -4.27 15.69 -2.45
CA GLY A 214 -5.50 16.43 -2.13
C GLY A 214 -6.66 15.52 -1.74
N GLN A 215 -6.81 14.35 -2.36
CA GLN A 215 -7.86 13.39 -2.00
C GLN A 215 -7.55 12.69 -0.67
N ILE A 216 -6.30 12.37 -0.39
CA ILE A 216 -5.89 11.79 0.91
C ILE A 216 -6.21 12.77 2.04
N LEU A 217 -5.89 14.06 1.87
CA LEU A 217 -6.17 15.08 2.88
C LEU A 217 -7.69 15.24 3.13
N LYS A 218 -8.53 15.13 2.10
CA LYS A 218 -10.00 15.11 2.28
C LYS A 218 -10.46 13.93 3.13
N ILE A 219 -9.89 12.74 2.92
CA ILE A 219 -10.21 11.57 3.75
C ILE A 219 -9.77 11.80 5.19
N PHE A 220 -8.62 12.44 5.42
CA PHE A 220 -8.19 12.83 6.77
C PHE A 220 -9.18 13.78 7.45
N GLU A 221 -9.68 14.78 6.72
CA GLU A 221 -10.72 15.68 7.25
C GLU A 221 -12.00 14.94 7.61
N GLU A 222 -12.44 14.02 6.75
CA GLU A 222 -13.62 13.20 7.01
C GLU A 222 -13.46 12.32 8.25
N MET A 223 -12.28 11.73 8.43
CA MET A 223 -11.96 10.93 9.63
C MET A 223 -11.84 11.81 10.87
N ASN A 224 -11.20 12.98 10.75
CA ASN A 224 -11.03 13.91 11.86
C ASN A 224 -12.38 14.39 12.42
N ARG A 225 -13.34 14.69 11.55
CA ARG A 225 -14.73 15.05 11.96
C ARG A 225 -15.44 13.94 12.74
N ARG A 226 -14.96 12.69 12.62
CA ARG A 226 -15.50 11.49 13.31
C ARG A 226 -14.70 11.09 14.55
N GLY A 227 -13.74 11.92 14.98
CA GLY A 227 -12.88 11.60 16.12
C GLY A 227 -11.63 10.78 15.74
N GLY A 228 -11.10 11.01 14.53
CA GLY A 228 -9.91 10.34 14.02
C GLY A 228 -10.15 8.88 13.63
N VAL A 229 -9.09 8.07 13.65
CA VAL A 229 -9.17 6.65 13.26
C VAL A 229 -10.11 5.89 14.19
N LEU A 230 -9.99 6.07 15.51
CA LEU A 230 -10.77 5.31 16.50
C LEU A 230 -12.26 5.65 16.42
N GLY A 231 -12.63 6.94 16.43
CA GLY A 231 -14.04 7.34 16.29
C GLY A 231 -14.63 6.94 14.94
N SER A 232 -13.83 6.95 13.88
CA SER A 232 -14.27 6.48 12.56
C SER A 232 -14.53 4.97 12.53
N LEU A 233 -13.79 4.17 13.33
CA LEU A 233 -14.02 2.73 13.47
C LEU A 233 -15.33 2.43 14.19
N GLU A 234 -15.69 3.22 15.22
CA GLU A 234 -16.95 3.04 15.97
C GLU A 234 -18.18 3.20 15.06
N VAL A 235 -18.11 4.07 14.06
CA VAL A 235 -19.19 4.28 13.07
C VAL A 235 -19.00 3.48 11.78
N ASN A 236 -18.08 2.52 11.74
CA ASN A 236 -17.77 1.67 10.60
C ASN A 236 -17.38 2.44 9.31
N TYR A 237 -16.88 3.67 9.41
CA TYR A 237 -16.55 4.50 8.24
C TYR A 237 -15.55 3.82 7.30
N GLN A 238 -14.43 3.30 7.83
CA GLN A 238 -13.40 2.64 7.01
C GLN A 238 -13.96 1.39 6.32
N ARG A 239 -14.71 0.57 7.06
CA ARG A 239 -15.31 -0.65 6.53
C ARG A 239 -16.29 -0.36 5.40
N ASN A 240 -17.20 0.57 5.61
CA ASN A 240 -18.21 0.94 4.61
C ASN A 240 -17.54 1.47 3.35
N ARG A 241 -16.55 2.38 3.50
CA ARG A 241 -15.81 2.93 2.38
C ARG A 241 -15.10 1.85 1.55
N ILE A 242 -14.41 0.91 2.20
CA ILE A 242 -13.75 -0.21 1.52
C ILE A 242 -14.77 -1.08 0.79
N GLN A 243 -15.91 -1.38 1.40
CA GLN A 243 -16.97 -2.17 0.79
C GLN A 243 -17.58 -1.48 -0.43
N ASP A 244 -17.88 -0.20 -0.33
CA ASP A 244 -18.46 0.59 -1.43
C ASP A 244 -17.50 0.64 -2.63
N GLU A 245 -16.21 0.89 -2.38
CA GLU A 245 -15.18 0.91 -3.42
C GLU A 245 -14.97 -0.47 -4.05
N SER A 246 -15.02 -1.53 -3.23
CA SER A 246 -14.96 -2.90 -3.72
C SER A 246 -16.14 -3.26 -4.61
N MET A 247 -17.36 -2.88 -4.23
CA MET A 247 -18.58 -3.11 -5.00
C MET A 247 -18.53 -2.39 -6.35
N ILE A 248 -18.07 -1.13 -6.36
CA ILE A 248 -17.92 -0.34 -7.60
C ILE A 248 -16.91 -1.03 -8.54
N TYR A 249 -15.76 -1.46 -8.02
CA TYR A 249 -14.74 -2.14 -8.81
C TYR A 249 -15.25 -3.46 -9.40
N GLU A 250 -15.89 -4.31 -8.60
CA GLU A 250 -16.43 -5.59 -9.07
C GLU A 250 -17.59 -5.39 -10.07
N HIS A 251 -18.43 -4.38 -9.84
CA HIS A 251 -19.49 -4.02 -10.79
C HIS A 251 -18.91 -3.63 -12.16
N ARG A 252 -17.91 -2.75 -12.16
CA ARG A 252 -17.25 -2.30 -13.40
C ARG A 252 -16.51 -3.43 -14.13
N LYS A 253 -15.96 -4.40 -13.41
CA LYS A 253 -15.42 -5.63 -14.00
C LYS A 253 -16.52 -6.46 -14.66
N HIS A 254 -17.66 -6.59 -13.97
CA HIS A 254 -18.79 -7.39 -14.47
C HIS A 254 -19.47 -6.76 -15.70
N THR A 255 -19.60 -5.44 -15.72
CA THR A 255 -20.16 -4.71 -16.87
C THR A 255 -19.21 -4.60 -18.05
N GLY A 256 -17.93 -4.86 -17.86
CA GLY A 256 -16.88 -4.68 -18.86
C GLY A 256 -16.33 -3.25 -18.97
N ASP A 257 -16.75 -2.33 -18.11
CA ASP A 257 -16.19 -0.98 -18.03
C ASP A 257 -14.69 -1.01 -17.64
N ILE A 258 -14.29 -2.02 -16.88
CA ILE A 258 -12.88 -2.39 -16.69
C ILE A 258 -12.66 -3.69 -17.46
N PRO A 259 -12.10 -3.65 -18.67
CA PRO A 259 -11.88 -4.83 -19.47
C PRO A 259 -10.79 -5.71 -18.84
N ILE A 260 -11.11 -6.98 -18.64
CA ILE A 260 -10.14 -7.98 -18.19
C ILE A 260 -9.87 -8.91 -19.34
N THR A 261 -8.61 -9.03 -19.73
CA THR A 261 -8.17 -9.80 -20.89
C THR A 261 -8.72 -11.23 -20.91
N VAL A 262 -8.86 -11.85 -19.74
CA VAL A 262 -9.45 -13.20 -19.61
C VAL A 262 -10.90 -13.29 -20.08
N SER A 263 -11.72 -12.31 -19.75
CA SER A 263 -13.14 -12.29 -20.13
C SER A 263 -13.36 -12.08 -21.62
N TYR A 264 -12.40 -11.43 -22.29
CA TYR A 264 -12.44 -11.14 -23.72
C TYR A 264 -12.01 -12.32 -24.61
N THR A 265 -11.13 -13.19 -24.12
CA THR A 265 -10.58 -14.29 -24.93
C THR A 265 -11.55 -15.42 -25.17
N HIS A 266 -12.59 -15.56 -24.35
CA HIS A 266 -13.65 -16.58 -24.57
C HIS A 266 -14.77 -16.10 -25.48
N LEU A 267 -14.85 -14.80 -25.81
CA LEU A 267 -15.88 -14.20 -26.66
C LEU A 267 -15.31 -13.69 -27.97
N THR A 268 -14.51 -14.47 -28.68
CA THR A 268 -13.92 -14.14 -29.99
C THR A 268 -13.01 -12.92 -29.94
N LEU A 269 -11.72 -13.10 -30.06
CA LEU A 269 -10.79 -12.00 -30.41
C LEU A 269 -11.29 -11.39 -31.71
N PRO A 270 -11.78 -10.13 -31.74
CA PRO A 270 -11.96 -9.44 -32.99
C PRO A 270 -10.54 -9.11 -33.47
N THR A 271 -10.00 -9.91 -34.35
CA THR A 271 -8.70 -9.70 -35.00
C THR A 271 -8.64 -8.37 -35.76
N SER A 272 -9.74 -7.61 -35.79
CA SER A 272 -9.85 -6.29 -36.44
C SER A 272 -9.64 -5.09 -35.50
N GLN A 273 -9.36 -5.29 -34.20
CA GLN A 273 -9.15 -4.19 -33.25
C GLN A 273 -7.75 -4.17 -32.61
N LEU A 274 -6.81 -4.95 -33.13
CA LEU A 274 -5.39 -4.88 -32.76
C LEU A 274 -4.64 -4.01 -33.77
N VAL A 275 -4.94 -2.71 -33.80
CA VAL A 275 -4.11 -1.69 -34.46
C VAL A 275 -3.95 -0.52 -33.53
#